data_ed2d22a1b8e7e829c5e39466516a1e75
#
_entry.id   ed2d22a1b8e7e829c5e39466516a1e75
#
_cell.length_a   1.000
_cell.length_b   1.000
_cell.length_c   1.000
_cell.angle_alpha   90.00
_cell.angle_beta   90.00
_cell.angle_gamma   90.00
#
_symmetry.space_group_name_H-M   'P 1'
#
loop_
_entity.id
_entity.type
_entity.pdbx_description
1 polymer ?
#
loop_
_entity_poly.entity_id
_entity_poly.type
_entity_poly.pdbx_seq_one_letter_code
_entity_poly.pdbx_strand_id
1 'polypeptide(L)'
;FMESPLISAIAVPIALAFLVCGIVYGLAAGTVKSFADVPEFMAKGIETLVPMLVLFFAVAQFLAWFEWSNLGVWTAIKGSELLQHWSLPPLLMFAALVAMVALLNLFITSGSAQWALMAPVIVPMMMYVGVSPEVSQMLFRIGDSPTNIITPMSPYFALALTFLQRYYKPAGVGTLMSLALPYSCLLYTSDA
;
A
#
# COMPACT_ATOMS: atom_id res chain seq x y z
N PHE A 1 -15.91 0.36 18.96
CA PHE A 1 -16.01 -0.77 18.03
C PHE A 1 -14.67 -1.05 17.32
N MET A 2 -13.89 -0.01 16.98
CA MET A 2 -12.60 -0.16 16.27
C MET A 2 -11.45 -0.71 17.14
N GLU A 3 -11.57 -0.69 18.44
CA GLU A 3 -10.54 -1.22 19.38
C GLU A 3 -10.84 -2.64 19.87
N SER A 4 -11.79 -3.36 19.25
CA SER A 4 -12.06 -4.74 19.65
C SER A 4 -10.90 -5.65 19.22
N PRO A 5 -10.48 -6.60 20.08
CA PRO A 5 -9.43 -7.56 19.75
C PRO A 5 -9.70 -8.35 18.47
N LEU A 6 -10.97 -8.48 18.09
CA LEU A 6 -11.42 -9.19 16.91
C LEU A 6 -11.11 -8.41 15.61
N ILE A 7 -11.15 -7.07 15.66
CA ILE A 7 -10.79 -6.23 14.50
C ILE A 7 -9.28 -6.15 14.35
N SER A 8 -8.53 -6.03 15.45
CA SER A 8 -7.07 -6.03 15.41
C SER A 8 -6.48 -7.36 14.91
N ALA A 9 -7.19 -8.47 15.15
CA ALA A 9 -6.77 -9.81 14.72
C ALA A 9 -7.64 -10.39 13.59
N ILE A 10 -8.28 -9.54 12.77
CA ILE A 10 -9.24 -9.96 11.72
C ILE A 10 -8.66 -10.97 10.73
N ALA A 11 -7.36 -10.97 10.53
CA ALA A 11 -6.67 -11.93 9.68
C ALA A 11 -6.83 -13.38 10.18
N VAL A 12 -6.92 -13.59 11.51
CA VAL A 12 -7.05 -14.93 12.11
C VAL A 12 -8.41 -15.57 11.79
N PRO A 13 -9.56 -14.93 12.06
CA PRO A 13 -10.86 -15.51 11.71
C PRO A 13 -11.02 -15.70 10.18
N ILE A 14 -10.47 -14.80 9.36
CA ILE A 14 -10.49 -14.97 7.91
C ILE A 14 -9.66 -16.20 7.50
N ALA A 15 -8.45 -16.36 8.03
CA ALA A 15 -7.60 -17.52 7.74
C ALA A 15 -8.28 -18.83 8.18
N LEU A 16 -8.91 -18.86 9.35
CA LEU A 16 -9.67 -20.02 9.83
C LEU A 16 -10.88 -20.33 8.93
N ALA A 17 -11.62 -19.31 8.50
CA ALA A 17 -12.73 -19.49 7.57
C ALA A 17 -12.27 -20.12 6.26
N PHE A 18 -11.19 -19.62 5.65
CA PHE A 18 -10.63 -20.21 4.43
C PHE A 18 -10.10 -21.63 4.66
N LEU A 19 -9.46 -21.89 5.80
CA LEU A 19 -8.98 -23.23 6.13
C LEU A 19 -10.15 -24.21 6.22
N VAL A 20 -11.21 -23.88 6.95
CA VAL A 20 -12.40 -24.73 7.09
C VAL A 20 -13.08 -24.97 5.73
N CYS A 21 -13.30 -23.89 4.97
CA CYS A 21 -13.87 -24.01 3.63
C CYS A 21 -13.01 -24.87 2.70
N GLY A 22 -11.68 -24.71 2.76
CA GLY A 22 -10.73 -25.50 1.97
C GLY A 22 -10.77 -26.99 2.32
N ILE A 23 -10.82 -27.32 3.62
CA ILE A 23 -10.93 -28.72 4.08
C ILE A 23 -12.28 -29.32 3.64
N VAL A 24 -13.39 -28.62 3.87
CA VAL A 24 -14.72 -29.11 3.51
C VAL A 24 -14.83 -29.34 1.99
N TYR A 25 -14.33 -28.40 1.19
CA TYR A 25 -14.29 -28.55 -0.24
C TYR A 25 -13.38 -29.71 -0.68
N GLY A 26 -12.20 -29.83 -0.07
CA GLY A 26 -11.25 -30.89 -0.35
C GLY A 26 -11.79 -32.28 -0.04
N LEU A 27 -12.53 -32.44 1.06
CA LEU A 27 -13.22 -33.66 1.41
C LEU A 27 -14.36 -33.98 0.42
N ALA A 28 -15.17 -32.98 0.06
CA ALA A 28 -16.27 -33.14 -0.90
C ALA A 28 -15.78 -33.48 -2.31
N ALA A 29 -14.65 -32.87 -2.74
CA ALA A 29 -14.01 -33.14 -4.03
C ALA A 29 -13.15 -34.40 -4.05
N GLY A 30 -12.96 -35.07 -2.91
CA GLY A 30 -12.12 -36.27 -2.77
C GLY A 30 -10.62 -36.01 -2.94
N THR A 31 -10.18 -34.78 -2.87
CA THR A 31 -8.76 -34.39 -2.95
C THR A 31 -8.05 -34.55 -1.61
N VAL A 32 -8.75 -34.33 -0.49
CA VAL A 32 -8.27 -34.59 0.87
C VAL A 32 -8.80 -35.93 1.33
N LYS A 33 -7.93 -36.90 1.48
CA LYS A 33 -8.25 -38.25 1.93
C LYS A 33 -7.87 -38.53 3.37
N SER A 34 -6.91 -37.78 3.89
CA SER A 34 -6.39 -37.93 5.23
C SER A 34 -6.08 -36.56 5.85
N PHE A 35 -6.07 -36.49 7.18
CA PHE A 35 -5.60 -35.29 7.89
C PHE A 35 -4.13 -34.96 7.60
N ALA A 36 -3.31 -35.92 7.17
CA ALA A 36 -1.94 -35.69 6.76
C ALA A 36 -1.82 -34.91 5.44
N ASP A 37 -2.86 -34.92 4.59
CA ASP A 37 -2.86 -34.20 3.33
C ASP A 37 -2.99 -32.68 3.52
N VAL A 38 -3.61 -32.23 4.62
CA VAL A 38 -3.83 -30.82 4.92
C VAL A 38 -2.52 -30.04 5.05
N PRO A 39 -1.54 -30.45 5.89
CA PRO A 39 -0.23 -29.80 5.96
C PRO A 39 0.52 -29.81 4.62
N GLU A 40 0.39 -30.87 3.81
CA GLU A 40 1.02 -30.94 2.50
C GLU A 40 0.46 -29.90 1.53
N PHE A 41 -0.87 -29.72 1.49
CA PHE A 41 -1.49 -28.67 0.69
C PHE A 41 -1.12 -27.27 1.19
N MET A 42 -1.05 -27.07 2.52
CA MET A 42 -0.58 -25.81 3.10
C MET A 42 0.87 -25.51 2.69
N ALA A 43 1.76 -26.52 2.74
CA ALA A 43 3.14 -26.37 2.32
C ALA A 43 3.27 -25.98 0.84
N LYS A 44 2.50 -26.62 -0.06
CA LYS A 44 2.43 -26.25 -1.46
C LYS A 44 1.92 -24.82 -1.69
N GLY A 45 0.96 -24.39 -0.88
CA GLY A 45 0.48 -22.99 -0.88
C GLY A 45 1.59 -22.01 -0.50
N ILE A 46 2.35 -22.30 0.57
CA ILE A 46 3.46 -21.46 1.02
C ILE A 46 4.60 -21.43 -0.01
N GLU A 47 4.90 -22.57 -0.65
CA GLU A 47 5.94 -22.65 -1.68
C GLU A 47 5.71 -21.64 -2.81
N THR A 48 4.47 -21.43 -3.22
CA THR A 48 4.13 -20.42 -4.23
C THR A 48 4.36 -18.97 -3.75
N LEU A 49 4.40 -18.74 -2.44
CA LEU A 49 4.61 -17.44 -1.82
C LEU A 49 6.07 -17.16 -1.44
N VAL A 50 6.97 -18.14 -1.56
CA VAL A 50 8.39 -17.98 -1.18
C VAL A 50 9.06 -16.78 -1.85
N PRO A 51 8.92 -16.53 -3.18
CA PRO A 51 9.51 -15.34 -3.80
C PRO A 51 8.99 -14.04 -3.20
N MET A 52 7.72 -14.01 -2.82
CA MET A 52 7.08 -12.86 -2.19
C MET A 52 7.61 -12.64 -0.75
N LEU A 53 7.83 -13.71 0.02
CA LEU A 53 8.39 -13.62 1.37
C LEU A 53 9.82 -13.06 1.34
N VAL A 54 10.64 -13.47 0.37
CA VAL A 54 11.99 -12.93 0.18
C VAL A 54 11.94 -11.45 -0.16
N LEU A 55 11.03 -11.05 -1.05
CA LEU A 55 10.82 -9.64 -1.38
C LEU A 55 10.36 -8.83 -0.15
N PHE A 56 9.40 -9.34 0.62
CA PHE A 56 8.94 -8.69 1.85
C PHE A 56 10.07 -8.49 2.85
N PHE A 57 10.95 -9.47 2.99
CA PHE A 57 12.12 -9.33 3.86
C PHE A 57 13.00 -8.15 3.41
N ALA A 58 13.34 -8.08 2.11
CA ALA A 58 14.15 -7.00 1.57
C ALA A 58 13.48 -5.63 1.72
N VAL A 59 12.18 -5.54 1.41
CA VAL A 59 11.40 -4.29 1.54
C VAL A 59 11.29 -3.87 3.01
N ALA A 60 11.08 -4.81 3.92
CA ALA A 60 11.00 -4.52 5.36
C ALA A 60 12.33 -3.94 5.89
N GLN A 61 13.48 -4.45 5.44
CA GLN A 61 14.79 -3.89 5.77
C GLN A 61 14.95 -2.47 5.25
N PHE A 62 14.56 -2.22 3.98
CA PHE A 62 14.61 -0.90 3.40
C PHE A 62 13.73 0.10 4.17
N LEU A 63 12.47 -0.27 4.46
CA LEU A 63 11.54 0.58 5.21
C LEU A 63 12.03 0.86 6.63
N ALA A 64 12.58 -0.16 7.31
CA ALA A 64 13.16 0.02 8.64
C ALA A 64 14.34 1.01 8.63
N TRP A 65 15.21 0.93 7.64
CA TRP A 65 16.31 1.90 7.49
C TRP A 65 15.83 3.29 7.12
N PHE A 66 14.80 3.39 6.26
CA PHE A 66 14.20 4.66 5.87
C PHE A 66 13.55 5.36 7.06
N GLU A 67 12.86 4.60 7.92
CA GLU A 67 12.27 5.09 9.16
C GLU A 67 13.38 5.47 10.17
N TRP A 68 14.35 4.57 10.38
CA TRP A 68 15.45 4.81 11.31
C TRP A 68 16.33 6.02 10.94
N SER A 69 16.56 6.23 9.65
CA SER A 69 17.29 7.41 9.14
C SER A 69 16.50 8.71 9.21
N ASN A 70 15.21 8.67 9.60
CA ASN A 70 14.27 9.80 9.56
C ASN A 70 14.14 10.49 8.19
N LEU A 71 14.49 9.80 7.11
CA LEU A 71 14.37 10.34 5.76
C LEU A 71 12.92 10.70 5.40
N GLY A 72 11.93 9.93 5.88
CA GLY A 72 10.51 10.24 5.70
C GLY A 72 10.13 11.58 6.32
N VAL A 73 10.54 11.81 7.57
CA VAL A 73 10.30 13.08 8.29
C VAL A 73 11.05 14.24 7.61
N TRP A 74 12.29 14.01 7.24
CA TRP A 74 13.13 15.04 6.58
C TRP A 74 12.51 15.46 5.23
N THR A 75 12.08 14.51 4.40
CA THR A 75 11.45 14.80 3.11
C THR A 75 10.13 15.52 3.27
N ALA A 76 9.31 15.16 4.27
CA ALA A 76 8.04 15.84 4.57
C ALA A 76 8.28 17.30 5.00
N ILE A 77 9.25 17.55 5.89
CA ILE A 77 9.58 18.90 6.35
C ILE A 77 10.12 19.75 5.19
N LYS A 78 11.08 19.23 4.44
CA LYS A 78 11.66 19.98 3.30
C LYS A 78 10.65 20.23 2.19
N GLY A 79 9.76 19.29 1.93
CA GLY A 79 8.66 19.48 0.98
C GLY A 79 7.70 20.58 1.42
N SER A 80 7.35 20.63 2.70
CA SER A 80 6.48 21.69 3.24
C SER A 80 7.15 23.08 3.23
N GLU A 81 8.43 23.17 3.57
CA GLU A 81 9.20 24.43 3.46
C GLU A 81 9.21 24.96 2.01
N LEU A 82 9.38 24.07 1.04
CA LEU A 82 9.37 24.42 -0.38
C LEU A 82 8.00 24.98 -0.80
N LEU A 83 6.91 24.36 -0.36
CA LEU A 83 5.55 24.83 -0.64
C LEU A 83 5.29 26.23 -0.05
N GLN A 84 5.74 26.47 1.17
CA GLN A 84 5.62 27.79 1.83
C GLN A 84 6.42 28.88 1.11
N HIS A 85 7.63 28.54 0.69
CA HIS A 85 8.51 29.53 0.05
C HIS A 85 8.01 30.00 -1.31
N TRP A 86 7.24 29.20 -2.03
CA TRP A 86 6.79 29.52 -3.38
C TRP A 86 5.53 30.39 -3.44
N SER A 87 4.87 30.70 -2.30
CA SER A 87 3.66 31.58 -2.23
C SER A 87 2.66 31.28 -3.35
N LEU A 88 2.40 29.99 -3.61
CA LEU A 88 1.62 29.51 -4.76
C LEU A 88 0.14 29.85 -4.60
N PRO A 89 -0.60 30.10 -5.71
CA PRO A 89 -2.05 30.16 -5.65
C PRO A 89 -2.63 28.86 -5.10
N PRO A 90 -3.79 28.88 -4.40
CA PRO A 90 -4.33 27.73 -3.67
C PRO A 90 -4.43 26.45 -4.50
N LEU A 91 -4.85 26.57 -5.76
CA LEU A 91 -4.98 25.43 -6.65
C LEU A 91 -3.62 24.75 -6.94
N LEU A 92 -2.59 25.55 -7.21
CA LEU A 92 -1.23 25.01 -7.44
C LEU A 92 -0.64 24.42 -6.16
N MET A 93 -0.94 25.00 -5.00
CA MET A 93 -0.51 24.46 -3.71
C MET A 93 -1.17 23.10 -3.44
N PHE A 94 -2.46 22.95 -3.74
CA PHE A 94 -3.14 21.66 -3.62
C PHE A 94 -2.57 20.64 -4.56
N ALA A 95 -2.36 20.98 -5.81
CA ALA A 95 -1.72 20.10 -6.80
C ALA A 95 -0.30 19.69 -6.38
N ALA A 96 0.49 20.62 -5.85
CA ALA A 96 1.83 20.36 -5.36
C ALA A 96 1.83 19.42 -4.13
N LEU A 97 0.86 19.62 -3.21
CA LEU A 97 0.67 18.73 -2.05
C LEU A 97 0.31 17.31 -2.50
N VAL A 98 -0.68 17.18 -3.39
CA VAL A 98 -1.09 15.88 -3.94
C VAL A 98 0.08 15.21 -4.65
N ALA A 99 0.84 15.93 -5.47
CA ALA A 99 2.02 15.40 -6.15
C ALA A 99 3.11 14.96 -5.17
N MET A 100 3.34 15.72 -4.09
CA MET A 100 4.31 15.37 -3.04
C MET A 100 3.87 14.10 -2.30
N VAL A 101 2.60 14.01 -1.91
CA VAL A 101 2.04 12.80 -1.27
C VAL A 101 2.18 11.59 -2.20
N ALA A 102 1.81 11.74 -3.46
CA ALA A 102 1.92 10.70 -4.48
C ALA A 102 3.37 10.20 -4.63
N LEU A 103 4.32 11.11 -4.67
CA LEU A 103 5.74 10.79 -4.80
C LEU A 103 6.28 10.06 -3.55
N LEU A 104 5.91 10.51 -2.36
CA LEU A 104 6.29 9.86 -1.11
C LEU A 104 5.64 8.47 -0.97
N ASN A 105 4.42 8.30 -1.47
CA ASN A 105 3.73 7.01 -1.44
C ASN A 105 4.40 5.93 -2.29
N LEU A 106 5.20 6.30 -3.29
CA LEU A 106 6.03 5.33 -4.01
C LEU A 106 7.06 4.63 -3.10
N PHE A 107 7.46 5.28 -2.00
CA PHE A 107 8.43 4.76 -1.03
C PHE A 107 7.79 4.27 0.26
N ILE A 108 6.74 4.93 0.73
CA ILE A 108 6.04 4.61 1.98
C ILE A 108 4.64 4.10 1.64
N THR A 109 4.48 2.79 1.54
CA THR A 109 3.22 2.16 1.12
C THR A 109 2.14 2.11 2.19
N SER A 110 2.47 2.45 3.44
CA SER A 110 1.52 2.51 4.54
C SER A 110 0.92 3.91 4.64
N GLY A 111 -0.29 4.12 4.13
CA GLY A 111 -0.99 5.42 4.18
C GLY A 111 -1.17 5.95 5.61
N SER A 112 -1.39 5.07 6.61
CA SER A 112 -1.48 5.49 8.02
C SER A 112 -0.14 5.96 8.57
N ALA A 113 0.96 5.27 8.27
CA ALA A 113 2.29 5.67 8.69
C ALA A 113 2.72 6.97 7.99
N GLN A 114 2.47 7.08 6.70
CA GLN A 114 2.74 8.31 5.93
C GLN A 114 1.95 9.49 6.49
N TRP A 115 0.65 9.32 6.78
CA TRP A 115 -0.17 10.37 7.39
C TRP A 115 0.35 10.78 8.76
N ALA A 116 0.71 9.81 9.62
CA ALA A 116 1.25 10.10 10.95
C ALA A 116 2.54 10.94 10.90
N LEU A 117 3.37 10.75 9.86
CA LEU A 117 4.59 11.53 9.65
C LEU A 117 4.31 12.92 9.08
N MET A 118 3.35 13.03 8.16
CA MET A 118 3.07 14.26 7.41
C MET A 118 2.08 15.19 8.11
N ALA A 119 1.09 14.65 8.82
CA ALA A 119 0.01 15.44 9.42
C ALA A 119 0.50 16.52 10.39
N PRO A 120 1.48 16.28 11.30
CA PRO A 120 1.95 17.31 12.22
C PRO A 120 2.57 18.53 11.53
N VAL A 121 2.99 18.37 10.27
CA VAL A 121 3.60 19.46 9.48
C VAL A 121 2.60 20.05 8.50
N ILE A 122 1.91 19.21 7.73
CA ILE A 122 1.02 19.64 6.65
C ILE A 122 -0.24 20.30 7.20
N VAL A 123 -0.87 19.73 8.23
CA VAL A 123 -2.14 20.27 8.76
C VAL A 123 -1.98 21.69 9.29
N PRO A 124 -1.01 22.01 10.19
CA PRO A 124 -0.80 23.38 10.64
C PRO A 124 -0.44 24.33 9.48
N MET A 125 0.43 23.87 8.56
CA MET A 125 0.82 24.64 7.39
C MET A 125 -0.39 25.04 6.53
N MET A 126 -1.27 24.10 6.25
CA MET A 126 -2.49 24.36 5.46
C MET A 126 -3.49 25.25 6.21
N MET A 127 -3.58 25.11 7.53
CA MET A 127 -4.39 26.00 8.36
C MET A 127 -3.91 27.46 8.32
N TYR A 128 -2.59 27.69 8.26
CA TYR A 128 -2.03 29.04 8.08
C TYR A 128 -2.42 29.69 6.75
N VAL A 129 -2.73 28.89 5.75
CA VAL A 129 -3.21 29.36 4.43
C VAL A 129 -4.77 29.42 4.38
N GLY A 130 -5.44 29.10 5.48
CA GLY A 130 -6.91 29.14 5.57
C GLY A 130 -7.60 27.85 5.09
N VAL A 131 -6.88 26.75 4.96
CA VAL A 131 -7.42 25.44 4.57
C VAL A 131 -7.72 24.62 5.82
N SER A 132 -8.90 24.03 5.89
CA SER A 132 -9.28 23.21 7.03
C SER A 132 -8.53 21.88 7.10
N PRO A 133 -8.40 21.28 8.31
CA PRO A 133 -7.74 19.97 8.47
C PRO A 133 -8.40 18.86 7.65
N GLU A 134 -9.71 18.88 7.49
CA GLU A 134 -10.47 17.88 6.73
C GLU A 134 -10.09 17.93 5.24
N VAL A 135 -9.96 19.13 4.67
CA VAL A 135 -9.51 19.31 3.29
C VAL A 135 -8.07 18.85 3.13
N SER A 136 -7.21 19.12 4.09
CA SER A 136 -5.82 18.65 4.09
C SER A 136 -5.74 17.12 4.07
N GLN A 137 -6.60 16.45 4.86
CA GLN A 137 -6.69 14.99 4.87
C GLN A 137 -7.27 14.44 3.56
N MET A 138 -8.27 15.10 2.99
CA MET A 138 -8.83 14.73 1.69
C MET A 138 -7.78 14.82 0.59
N LEU A 139 -7.02 15.91 0.51
CA LEU A 139 -5.93 16.07 -0.44
C LEU A 139 -4.85 14.99 -0.29
N PHE A 140 -4.53 14.64 0.96
CA PHE A 140 -3.64 13.51 1.23
C PHE A 140 -4.20 12.21 0.64
N ARG A 141 -5.48 11.90 0.85
CA ARG A 141 -6.12 10.70 0.31
C ARG A 141 -6.16 10.67 -1.21
N ILE A 142 -6.41 11.82 -1.85
CA ILE A 142 -6.37 11.94 -3.32
C ILE A 142 -4.97 11.62 -3.86
N GLY A 143 -3.91 11.99 -3.14
CA GLY A 143 -2.54 11.65 -3.54
C GLY A 143 -2.15 10.19 -3.26
N ASP A 144 -2.65 9.63 -2.16
CA ASP A 144 -2.34 8.28 -1.68
C ASP A 144 -3.03 7.21 -2.54
N SER A 145 -4.34 7.33 -2.78
CA SER A 145 -5.16 6.27 -3.43
C SER A 145 -4.66 5.87 -4.82
N PRO A 146 -4.41 6.77 -5.78
CA PRO A 146 -4.02 6.39 -7.13
C PRO A 146 -2.62 5.76 -7.20
N THR A 147 -1.72 6.17 -6.32
CA THR A 147 -0.33 5.73 -6.34
C THR A 147 -0.11 4.39 -5.67
N ASN A 148 -1.02 3.96 -4.79
CA ASN A 148 -0.96 2.65 -4.17
C ASN A 148 -1.01 1.48 -5.17
N ILE A 149 -1.71 1.65 -6.30
CA ILE A 149 -1.85 0.59 -7.30
C ILE A 149 -0.60 0.47 -8.20
N ILE A 150 0.17 1.55 -8.36
CA ILE A 150 1.33 1.58 -9.24
C ILE A 150 2.66 1.47 -8.49
N THR A 151 2.67 1.54 -7.16
CA THR A 151 3.92 1.48 -6.39
C THR A 151 4.54 0.08 -6.40
N PRO A 152 5.80 -0.06 -6.86
CA PRO A 152 6.48 -1.34 -6.88
C PRO A 152 6.87 -1.84 -5.47
N MET A 153 6.84 -0.94 -4.47
CA MET A 153 7.13 -1.27 -3.07
C MET A 153 5.95 -1.99 -2.40
N SER A 154 4.76 -1.96 -3.02
CA SER A 154 3.61 -2.68 -2.47
C SER A 154 3.81 -4.20 -2.60
N PRO A 155 3.60 -4.95 -1.52
CA PRO A 155 3.65 -6.41 -1.57
C PRO A 155 2.64 -7.00 -2.55
N TYR A 156 1.50 -6.37 -2.71
CA TYR A 156 0.48 -6.79 -3.68
C TYR A 156 0.93 -6.60 -5.12
N PHE A 157 1.74 -5.59 -5.40
CA PHE A 157 2.33 -5.35 -6.72
C PHE A 157 3.26 -6.51 -7.12
N ALA A 158 4.11 -6.94 -6.20
CA ALA A 158 5.00 -8.08 -6.44
C ALA A 158 4.22 -9.38 -6.66
N LEU A 159 3.17 -9.60 -5.87
CA LEU A 159 2.27 -10.74 -6.05
C LEU A 159 1.60 -10.71 -7.43
N ALA A 160 1.04 -9.57 -7.82
CA ALA A 160 0.45 -9.40 -9.15
C ALA A 160 1.46 -9.64 -10.27
N LEU A 161 2.71 -9.21 -10.09
CA LEU A 161 3.79 -9.46 -11.05
C LEU A 161 4.09 -10.96 -11.20
N THR A 162 4.13 -11.71 -10.10
CA THR A 162 4.35 -13.16 -10.15
C THR A 162 3.22 -13.89 -10.89
N PHE A 163 1.97 -13.46 -10.68
CA PHE A 163 0.85 -13.99 -11.44
C PHE A 163 0.92 -13.60 -12.92
N LEU A 164 1.26 -12.36 -13.25
CA LEU A 164 1.41 -11.91 -14.63
C LEU A 164 2.49 -12.71 -15.36
N GLN A 165 3.64 -12.94 -14.72
CA GLN A 165 4.75 -13.73 -15.28
C GLN A 165 4.39 -15.19 -15.55
N ARG A 166 3.35 -15.71 -14.91
CA ARG A 166 2.84 -17.06 -15.18
C ARG A 166 2.22 -17.16 -16.58
N TYR A 167 1.63 -16.07 -17.08
CA TYR A 167 1.00 -16.00 -18.40
C TYR A 167 1.90 -15.33 -19.44
N TYR A 168 2.71 -14.37 -19.02
CA TYR A 168 3.62 -13.61 -19.88
C TYR A 168 5.00 -13.52 -19.23
N LYS A 169 5.85 -14.50 -19.53
CA LYS A 169 7.19 -14.67 -18.92
C LYS A 169 8.10 -13.42 -18.98
N PRO A 170 8.12 -12.62 -20.08
CA PRO A 170 8.97 -11.42 -20.14
C PRO A 170 8.40 -10.22 -19.36
N ALA A 171 7.27 -10.38 -18.64
CA ALA A 171 6.70 -9.29 -17.85
C ALA A 171 7.67 -8.84 -16.75
N GLY A 172 7.94 -7.56 -16.72
CA GLY A 172 8.71 -6.89 -15.69
C GLY A 172 7.86 -5.88 -14.90
N VAL A 173 8.51 -5.21 -13.95
CA VAL A 173 7.90 -4.14 -13.15
C VAL A 173 7.23 -3.08 -14.03
N GLY A 174 7.94 -2.63 -15.08
CA GLY A 174 7.40 -1.63 -16.03
C GLY A 174 6.16 -2.12 -16.78
N THR A 175 6.08 -3.41 -17.13
CA THR A 175 4.91 -4.00 -17.78
C THR A 175 3.68 -3.93 -16.87
N LEU A 176 3.85 -4.31 -15.60
CA LEU A 176 2.75 -4.26 -14.64
C LEU A 176 2.34 -2.82 -14.32
N MET A 177 3.32 -1.91 -14.17
CA MET A 177 3.04 -0.47 -13.98
C MET A 177 2.24 0.10 -15.15
N SER A 178 2.61 -0.21 -16.40
CA SER A 178 1.90 0.28 -17.58
C SER A 178 0.46 -0.24 -17.67
N LEU A 179 0.22 -1.47 -17.23
CA LEU A 179 -1.13 -2.05 -17.15
C LEU A 179 -1.96 -1.44 -16.00
N ALA A 180 -1.33 -1.08 -14.89
CA ALA A 180 -1.99 -0.48 -13.74
C ALA A 180 -2.26 1.02 -13.90
N LEU A 181 -1.50 1.71 -14.74
CA LEU A 181 -1.58 3.16 -14.92
C LEU A 181 -2.96 3.68 -15.34
N PRO A 182 -3.72 3.06 -16.26
CA PRO A 182 -5.07 3.49 -16.57
C PRO A 182 -6.02 3.42 -15.36
N TYR A 183 -5.87 2.41 -14.51
CA TYR A 183 -6.67 2.27 -13.29
C TYR A 183 -6.30 3.33 -12.26
N SER A 184 -5.02 3.65 -12.11
CA SER A 184 -4.54 4.77 -11.29
C SER A 184 -5.15 6.10 -11.74
N CYS A 185 -5.18 6.36 -13.06
CA CYS A 185 -5.80 7.57 -13.61
C CYS A 185 -7.32 7.61 -13.34
N LEU A 186 -8.02 6.48 -13.46
CA LEU A 186 -9.45 6.40 -13.14
C LEU A 186 -9.73 6.66 -11.66
N LEU A 187 -8.93 6.11 -10.75
CA LEU A 187 -9.05 6.38 -9.31
C LEU A 187 -8.82 7.85 -9.00
N TYR A 188 -7.83 8.48 -9.63
CA TYR A 188 -7.57 9.90 -9.47
C TYR A 188 -8.75 10.77 -9.90
N THR A 189 -9.45 10.39 -10.97
CA THR A 189 -10.63 11.14 -11.44
C THR A 189 -11.89 10.86 -10.64
N SER A 190 -12.01 9.71 -10.00
CA SER A 190 -13.18 9.36 -9.17
C SER A 190 -13.13 10.00 -7.77
N ASP A 191 -11.93 10.30 -7.26
CA ASP A 191 -11.70 10.91 -5.95
C ASP A 191 -11.63 12.45 -6.02
N ALA A 192 -11.63 13.03 -7.23
CA ALA A 192 -11.60 14.48 -7.47
C ALA A 192 -12.98 15.05 -7.69
#